data_7a735af4a5051cb1f08048b93af297f6
#
_entry.id   7a735af4a5051cb1f08048b93af297f6
#
_cell.length_a   1.000
_cell.length_b   1.000
_cell.length_c   1.000
_cell.angle_alpha   90.00
_cell.angle_beta   90.00
_cell.angle_gamma   90.00
#
_symmetry.space_group_name_H-M   'P 1'
#
loop_
_entity.id
_entity.type
_entity.pdbx_description
1 polymer ?
#
loop_
_entity_poly.entity_id
_entity_poly.type
_entity_poly.pdbx_seq_one_letter_code
_entity_poly.pdbx_strand_id
1 'polypeptide(L)'
;MKRIVSVSLGSSARNTSATVHIEGEPVTIERIGTDGNRRKAIELIQELDGKVDAFGMGGIDLYLVAGNRRYAIREAKPLLRAAKRSPIVDGSGLKNTLERRVVEELDRRGIVPLRKRRVLLVSGVDRFGMAEALHQVGSETIYGDVIFALGLQATDGHGQALRVLAYTLLPIMTQLPFKMLYPTGEQQDEARPRHVRFFQWADVIAGDFHFIRRSMPDDLSGKVILTNTVTPQNVEELRARGVRL
;
A
#
# COMPACT_ATOMS: atom_id res chain seq x y z
N MET A 1 -21.94 18.94 -10.96
CA MET A 1 -20.50 18.58 -10.91
C MET A 1 -20.33 17.63 -9.74
N LYS A 2 -19.81 16.44 -9.99
CA LYS A 2 -19.60 15.43 -8.95
C LYS A 2 -18.43 15.84 -8.04
N ARG A 3 -18.56 15.58 -6.75
CA ARG A 3 -17.56 15.91 -5.73
C ARG A 3 -17.18 14.68 -4.93
N ILE A 4 -15.89 14.33 -4.94
CA ILE A 4 -15.33 13.22 -4.16
C ILE A 4 -14.37 13.80 -3.13
N VAL A 5 -14.50 13.41 -1.87
CA VAL A 5 -13.59 13.85 -0.80
C VAL A 5 -12.86 12.66 -0.21
N SER A 6 -11.54 12.66 -0.38
CA SER A 6 -10.65 11.70 0.29
C SER A 6 -10.29 12.22 1.68
N VAL A 7 -10.92 11.66 2.70
CA VAL A 7 -10.54 11.92 4.10
C VAL A 7 -9.37 11.03 4.47
N SER A 8 -8.25 11.63 4.85
CA SER A 8 -7.00 10.90 5.09
C SER A 8 -6.52 11.06 6.53
N LEU A 9 -6.13 9.96 7.18
CA LEU A 9 -5.39 10.03 8.46
C LEU A 9 -3.93 10.51 8.29
N GLY A 10 -3.46 10.66 7.05
CA GLY A 10 -2.13 11.21 6.78
C GLY A 10 -2.06 12.73 6.96
N SER A 11 -0.86 13.29 6.68
CA SER A 11 -0.54 14.71 6.87
C SER A 11 -1.46 15.63 6.07
N SER A 12 -1.91 16.73 6.71
CA SER A 12 -2.65 17.84 6.10
C SER A 12 -1.79 18.67 5.15
N ALA A 13 -0.45 18.60 5.26
CA ALA A 13 0.46 19.24 4.31
C ALA A 13 0.31 18.70 2.87
N ARG A 14 -0.34 17.53 2.71
CA ARG A 14 -0.65 16.92 1.40
C ARG A 14 -2.08 17.22 0.93
N ASN A 15 -2.77 18.19 1.53
CA ASN A 15 -4.10 18.58 1.07
C ASN A 15 -4.02 19.11 -0.36
N THR A 16 -4.94 18.66 -1.19
CA THR A 16 -4.97 19.02 -2.61
C THR A 16 -6.40 18.91 -3.14
N SER A 17 -6.66 19.62 -4.21
CA SER A 17 -7.90 19.51 -4.97
C SER A 17 -7.58 19.55 -6.45
N ALA A 18 -8.24 18.72 -7.22
CA ALA A 18 -8.14 18.69 -8.68
C ALA A 18 -9.50 18.39 -9.29
N THR A 19 -9.75 18.96 -10.46
CA THR A 19 -10.91 18.61 -11.28
C THR A 19 -10.44 17.77 -12.46
N VAL A 20 -11.01 16.59 -12.60
CA VAL A 20 -10.74 15.66 -13.70
C VAL A 20 -12.04 15.39 -14.46
N HIS A 21 -11.93 14.97 -15.72
CA HIS A 21 -13.08 14.53 -16.50
C HIS A 21 -13.13 12.99 -16.50
N ILE A 22 -14.23 12.45 -16.01
CA ILE A 22 -14.49 11.00 -16.00
C ILE A 22 -15.72 10.77 -16.87
N GLU A 23 -15.57 10.01 -17.96
CA GLU A 23 -16.63 9.78 -18.95
C GLU A 23 -17.27 11.07 -19.47
N GLY A 24 -16.48 12.14 -19.63
CA GLY A 24 -16.91 13.45 -20.09
C GLY A 24 -17.54 14.35 -19.02
N GLU A 25 -17.78 13.85 -17.82
CA GLU A 25 -18.31 14.65 -16.71
C GLU A 25 -17.18 15.22 -15.83
N PRO A 26 -17.25 16.51 -15.42
CA PRO A 26 -16.28 17.09 -14.50
C PRO A 26 -16.51 16.55 -13.09
N VAL A 27 -15.45 16.01 -12.49
CA VAL A 27 -15.43 15.47 -11.13
C VAL A 27 -14.35 16.19 -10.33
N THR A 28 -14.72 16.83 -9.23
CA THR A 28 -13.75 17.42 -8.29
C THR A 28 -13.35 16.38 -7.26
N ILE A 29 -12.05 16.13 -7.14
CA ILE A 29 -11.46 15.24 -6.16
C ILE A 29 -10.64 16.07 -5.19
N GLU A 30 -11.03 16.04 -3.92
CA GLU A 30 -10.35 16.75 -2.83
C GLU A 30 -9.72 15.75 -1.87
N ARG A 31 -8.52 16.05 -1.37
CA ARG A 31 -7.90 15.31 -0.28
C ARG A 31 -7.76 16.21 0.95
N ILE A 32 -8.26 15.73 2.08
CA ILE A 32 -8.20 16.42 3.37
C ILE A 32 -7.52 15.50 4.39
N GLY A 33 -6.31 15.88 4.83
CA GLY A 33 -5.54 15.18 5.86
C GLY A 33 -5.98 15.60 7.26
N THR A 34 -5.91 14.68 8.19
CA THR A 34 -6.29 14.92 9.59
C THR A 34 -5.16 14.67 10.59
N ASP A 35 -3.92 14.55 10.09
CA ASP A 35 -2.68 14.45 10.90
C ASP A 35 -2.73 13.35 11.98
N GLY A 36 -3.27 12.18 11.62
CA GLY A 36 -3.46 11.05 12.53
C GLY A 36 -4.67 11.19 13.46
N ASN A 37 -5.39 12.31 13.41
CA ASN A 37 -6.54 12.55 14.29
C ASN A 37 -7.80 11.86 13.74
N ARG A 38 -8.08 10.66 14.28
CA ARG A 38 -9.25 9.85 13.89
C ARG A 38 -10.58 10.52 14.23
N ARG A 39 -10.67 11.25 15.34
CA ARG A 39 -11.89 11.94 15.75
C ARG A 39 -12.25 13.02 14.74
N LYS A 40 -11.26 13.84 14.37
CA LYS A 40 -11.42 14.86 13.31
C LYS A 40 -11.85 14.24 11.97
N ALA A 41 -11.30 13.08 11.62
CA ALA A 41 -11.72 12.38 10.40
C ALA A 41 -13.18 11.93 10.45
N ILE A 42 -13.65 11.39 11.58
CA ILE A 42 -15.04 11.00 11.79
C ILE A 42 -15.98 12.23 11.70
N GLU A 43 -15.64 13.31 12.40
CA GLU A 43 -16.41 14.56 12.39
C GLU A 43 -16.53 15.13 10.97
N LEU A 44 -15.43 15.14 10.21
CA LEU A 44 -15.41 15.61 8.83
C LEU A 44 -16.27 14.73 7.90
N ILE A 45 -16.21 13.40 8.04
CA ILE A 45 -17.07 12.50 7.29
C ILE A 45 -18.55 12.77 7.61
N GLN A 46 -18.90 12.91 8.89
CA GLN A 46 -20.28 13.20 9.30
C GLN A 46 -20.79 14.55 8.78
N GLU A 47 -19.93 15.58 8.79
CA GLU A 47 -20.27 16.91 8.29
C GLU A 47 -20.55 16.91 6.78
N LEU A 48 -19.78 16.13 6.02
CA LEU A 48 -19.86 16.08 4.56
C LEU A 48 -20.80 14.99 4.04
N ASP A 49 -21.34 14.13 4.91
CA ASP A 49 -22.20 13.01 4.52
C ASP A 49 -23.51 13.50 3.86
N GLY A 50 -23.76 13.06 2.64
CA GLY A 50 -24.84 13.51 1.79
C GLY A 50 -24.60 14.84 1.07
N LYS A 51 -23.43 15.48 1.26
CA LYS A 51 -22.99 16.68 0.54
C LYS A 51 -21.92 16.37 -0.51
N VAL A 52 -21.44 15.15 -0.54
CA VAL A 52 -20.46 14.63 -1.50
C VAL A 52 -20.99 13.36 -2.15
N ASP A 53 -20.57 13.10 -3.38
CA ASP A 53 -20.98 11.91 -4.13
C ASP A 53 -20.32 10.64 -3.64
N ALA A 54 -19.08 10.74 -3.13
CA ALA A 54 -18.37 9.63 -2.50
C ALA A 54 -17.25 10.12 -1.58
N PHE A 55 -16.90 9.27 -0.60
CA PHE A 55 -15.70 9.41 0.19
C PHE A 55 -14.63 8.42 -0.25
N GLY A 56 -13.36 8.88 -0.29
CA GLY A 56 -12.18 8.04 -0.28
C GLY A 56 -11.56 8.01 1.11
N MET A 57 -11.11 6.84 1.57
CA MET A 57 -10.26 6.75 2.76
C MET A 57 -8.80 6.77 2.36
N GLY A 58 -8.02 7.66 2.97
CA GLY A 58 -6.59 7.77 2.75
C GLY A 58 -5.78 7.53 4.03
N GLY A 59 -4.53 7.07 3.85
CA GLY A 59 -3.61 6.80 4.96
C GLY A 59 -3.88 5.52 5.74
N ILE A 60 -4.98 4.85 5.47
CA ILE A 60 -5.35 3.54 6.01
C ILE A 60 -6.19 2.77 4.98
N ASP A 61 -6.23 1.46 5.14
CA ASP A 61 -7.22 0.62 4.47
C ASP A 61 -8.40 0.31 5.39
N LEU A 62 -9.55 0.11 4.80
CA LEU A 62 -10.76 -0.36 5.50
C LEU A 62 -10.73 -1.88 5.62
N TYR A 63 -10.08 -2.52 4.65
CA TYR A 63 -10.03 -3.98 4.52
C TYR A 63 -8.62 -4.44 4.14
N LEU A 64 -8.24 -5.61 4.64
CA LEU A 64 -7.16 -6.42 4.08
C LEU A 64 -7.76 -7.55 3.24
N VAL A 65 -7.13 -7.87 2.12
CA VAL A 65 -7.66 -8.84 1.16
C VAL A 65 -6.65 -9.94 0.92
N ALA A 66 -7.08 -11.21 1.02
CA ALA A 66 -6.29 -12.36 0.60
C ALA A 66 -7.14 -13.29 -0.25
N GLY A 67 -6.74 -13.52 -1.49
CA GLY A 67 -7.53 -14.24 -2.48
C GLY A 67 -8.90 -13.60 -2.64
N ASN A 68 -9.94 -14.36 -2.38
CA ASN A 68 -11.36 -13.91 -2.43
C ASN A 68 -11.93 -13.52 -1.05
N ARG A 69 -11.13 -13.51 0.01
CA ARG A 69 -11.56 -13.12 1.34
C ARG A 69 -11.18 -11.69 1.67
N ARG A 70 -12.12 -10.97 2.31
CA ARG A 70 -11.95 -9.60 2.76
C ARG A 70 -12.10 -9.54 4.28
N TYR A 71 -11.13 -8.95 4.96
CA TYR A 71 -11.08 -8.83 6.42
C TYR A 71 -11.17 -7.36 6.81
N ALA A 72 -12.27 -6.96 7.47
CA ALA A 72 -12.48 -5.57 7.89
C ALA A 72 -11.58 -5.22 9.09
N ILE A 73 -10.84 -4.13 8.97
CA ILE A 73 -10.01 -3.61 10.06
C ILE A 73 -10.93 -3.04 11.15
N ARG A 74 -10.78 -3.52 12.38
CA ARG A 74 -11.64 -3.16 13.50
C ARG A 74 -11.70 -1.65 13.75
N GLU A 75 -10.55 -0.98 13.73
CA GLU A 75 -10.48 0.47 13.95
C GLU A 75 -11.00 1.31 12.78
N ALA A 76 -11.19 0.74 11.59
CA ALA A 76 -11.83 1.40 10.45
C ALA A 76 -13.36 1.47 10.58
N LYS A 77 -13.98 0.58 11.36
CA LYS A 77 -15.45 0.51 11.50
C LYS A 77 -16.11 1.83 11.91
N PRO A 78 -15.58 2.62 12.87
CA PRO A 78 -16.17 3.92 13.21
C PRO A 78 -16.16 4.92 12.05
N LEU A 79 -15.12 4.92 11.22
CA LEU A 79 -15.01 5.76 10.03
C LEU A 79 -16.07 5.35 8.98
N LEU A 80 -16.19 4.03 8.73
CA LEU A 80 -17.24 3.49 7.84
C LEU A 80 -18.65 3.87 8.31
N ARG A 81 -18.91 3.81 9.61
CA ARG A 81 -20.22 4.13 10.20
C ARG A 81 -20.53 5.61 10.22
N ALA A 82 -19.53 6.48 10.04
CA ALA A 82 -19.70 7.91 9.99
C ALA A 82 -20.41 8.37 8.71
N ALA A 83 -20.16 7.69 7.60
CA ALA A 83 -20.87 7.88 6.33
C ALA A 83 -22.13 7.01 6.31
N LYS A 84 -23.30 7.66 6.21
CA LYS A 84 -24.63 7.00 6.19
C LYS A 84 -25.34 7.14 4.86
N ARG A 85 -25.04 8.19 4.10
CA ARG A 85 -25.67 8.56 2.84
C ARG A 85 -24.73 8.42 1.66
N SER A 86 -23.52 8.95 1.79
CA SER A 86 -22.51 8.89 0.74
C SER A 86 -21.70 7.59 0.85
N PRO A 87 -21.42 6.91 -0.28
CA PRO A 87 -20.55 5.72 -0.27
C PRO A 87 -19.13 6.07 0.17
N ILE A 88 -18.50 5.16 0.88
CA ILE A 88 -17.10 5.28 1.32
C ILE A 88 -16.29 4.09 0.82
N VAL A 89 -15.16 4.37 0.17
CA VAL A 89 -14.25 3.37 -0.42
C VAL A 89 -12.81 3.63 0.01
N ASP A 90 -11.96 2.63 -0.15
CA ASP A 90 -10.52 2.70 0.12
C ASP A 90 -9.70 2.17 -1.07
N GLY A 91 -8.37 2.18 -0.91
CA GLY A 91 -7.44 1.65 -1.91
C GLY A 91 -7.31 0.13 -1.96
N SER A 92 -7.97 -0.62 -1.08
CA SER A 92 -7.77 -2.08 -0.98
C SER A 92 -8.14 -2.83 -2.25
N GLY A 93 -9.13 -2.33 -3.01
CA GLY A 93 -9.50 -2.89 -4.30
C GLY A 93 -8.38 -2.75 -5.33
N LEU A 94 -7.68 -1.61 -5.38
CA LEU A 94 -6.56 -1.36 -6.29
C LEU A 94 -5.35 -2.25 -5.97
N LYS A 95 -5.07 -2.50 -4.70
CA LYS A 95 -4.01 -3.42 -4.26
C LYS A 95 -4.20 -4.83 -4.84
N ASN A 96 -5.45 -5.28 -4.92
CA ASN A 96 -5.74 -6.63 -5.41
C ASN A 96 -5.93 -6.72 -6.93
N THR A 97 -6.20 -5.62 -7.62
CA THR A 97 -6.45 -5.58 -9.07
C THR A 97 -5.33 -4.91 -9.84
N LEU A 98 -5.15 -3.60 -9.66
CA LEU A 98 -4.17 -2.81 -10.40
C LEU A 98 -2.74 -3.29 -10.15
N GLU A 99 -2.36 -3.52 -8.90
CA GLU A 99 -0.99 -3.93 -8.57
C GLU A 99 -0.64 -5.31 -9.15
N ARG A 100 -1.60 -6.24 -9.14
CA ARG A 100 -1.48 -7.52 -9.84
C ARG A 100 -1.20 -7.32 -11.33
N ARG A 101 -2.06 -6.52 -11.98
CA ARG A 101 -1.95 -6.26 -13.42
C ARG A 101 -0.65 -5.55 -13.80
N VAL A 102 -0.16 -4.66 -12.95
CA VAL A 102 1.14 -3.98 -13.18
C VAL A 102 2.28 -5.00 -13.22
N VAL A 103 2.34 -5.95 -12.28
CA VAL A 103 3.34 -7.02 -12.27
C VAL A 103 3.30 -7.84 -13.56
N GLU A 104 2.11 -8.28 -13.94
CA GLU A 104 1.88 -9.07 -15.17
C GLU A 104 2.30 -8.30 -16.43
N GLU A 105 1.94 -7.01 -16.53
CA GLU A 105 2.26 -6.17 -17.69
C GLU A 105 3.75 -5.82 -17.78
N LEU A 106 4.41 -5.56 -16.67
CA LEU A 106 5.85 -5.26 -16.65
C LEU A 106 6.66 -6.45 -17.15
N ASP A 107 6.30 -7.67 -16.71
CA ASP A 107 6.95 -8.90 -17.18
C ASP A 107 6.61 -9.18 -18.66
N ARG A 108 5.33 -9.15 -19.03
CA ARG A 108 4.85 -9.41 -20.38
C ARG A 108 5.47 -8.49 -21.43
N ARG A 109 5.64 -7.20 -21.10
CA ARG A 109 6.25 -6.19 -22.00
C ARG A 109 7.77 -6.19 -21.96
N GLY A 110 8.39 -6.99 -21.09
CA GLY A 110 9.84 -7.01 -20.90
C GLY A 110 10.43 -5.72 -20.33
N ILE A 111 9.59 -4.83 -19.74
CA ILE A 111 10.05 -3.59 -19.10
C ILE A 111 10.87 -3.94 -17.85
N VAL A 112 10.34 -4.84 -17.03
CA VAL A 112 11.04 -5.45 -15.90
C VAL A 112 10.81 -6.96 -16.01
N PRO A 113 11.73 -7.72 -16.61
CA PRO A 113 11.63 -9.18 -16.64
C PRO A 113 11.71 -9.72 -15.22
N LEU A 114 10.62 -10.35 -14.75
CA LEU A 114 10.49 -10.81 -13.36
C LEU A 114 10.74 -12.30 -13.19
N ARG A 115 10.61 -13.08 -14.25
CA ARG A 115 10.85 -14.54 -14.22
C ARG A 115 12.26 -14.85 -13.72
N LYS A 116 12.36 -15.70 -12.68
CA LYS A 116 13.61 -16.07 -12.01
C LYS A 116 14.39 -14.90 -11.41
N ARG A 117 13.78 -13.72 -11.28
CA ARG A 117 14.38 -12.60 -10.55
C ARG A 117 14.11 -12.71 -9.06
N ARG A 118 15.08 -12.29 -8.28
CA ARG A 118 14.98 -12.22 -6.82
C ARG A 118 14.23 -10.97 -6.43
N VAL A 119 13.06 -11.14 -5.84
CA VAL A 119 12.15 -10.05 -5.46
C VAL A 119 11.99 -10.00 -3.94
N LEU A 120 12.27 -8.85 -3.33
CA LEU A 120 11.88 -8.57 -1.97
C LEU A 120 10.55 -7.81 -1.98
N LEU A 121 9.45 -8.48 -1.61
CA LEU A 121 8.16 -7.83 -1.40
C LEU A 121 8.03 -7.45 0.08
N VAL A 122 8.20 -6.17 0.41
CA VAL A 122 8.31 -5.70 1.82
C VAL A 122 7.04 -5.87 2.64
N SER A 123 5.88 -5.98 2.00
CA SER A 123 4.56 -6.11 2.65
C SER A 123 3.65 -7.07 1.87
N GLY A 124 4.03 -8.35 1.80
CA GLY A 124 3.33 -9.36 0.99
C GLY A 124 1.92 -9.67 1.48
N VAL A 125 1.70 -9.67 2.79
CA VAL A 125 0.38 -9.95 3.38
C VAL A 125 -0.61 -8.82 3.10
N ASP A 126 -0.18 -7.56 3.15
CA ASP A 126 -1.00 -6.39 2.81
C ASP A 126 -1.20 -6.24 1.29
N ARG A 127 -0.26 -6.76 0.48
CA ARG A 127 -0.26 -6.71 -0.99
C ARG A 127 -0.37 -8.09 -1.62
N PHE A 128 -1.31 -8.85 -1.12
CA PHE A 128 -1.50 -10.25 -1.51
C PHE A 128 -1.69 -10.43 -3.03
N GLY A 129 -2.40 -9.51 -3.69
CA GLY A 129 -2.56 -9.52 -5.15
C GLY A 129 -1.23 -9.40 -5.92
N MET A 130 -0.33 -8.51 -5.46
CA MET A 130 1.03 -8.39 -6.01
C MET A 130 1.85 -9.64 -5.74
N ALA A 131 1.77 -10.20 -4.52
CA ALA A 131 2.48 -11.42 -4.15
C ALA A 131 2.07 -12.62 -5.02
N GLU A 132 0.77 -12.80 -5.26
CA GLU A 132 0.27 -13.86 -6.16
C GLU A 132 0.76 -13.65 -7.61
N ALA A 133 0.73 -12.42 -8.11
CA ALA A 133 1.20 -12.12 -9.47
C ALA A 133 2.71 -12.38 -9.62
N LEU A 134 3.53 -11.98 -8.65
CA LEU A 134 4.97 -12.27 -8.64
C LEU A 134 5.24 -13.78 -8.66
N HIS A 135 4.46 -14.55 -7.89
CA HIS A 135 4.55 -16.01 -7.94
C HIS A 135 4.14 -16.58 -9.32
N GLN A 136 3.05 -16.08 -9.92
CA GLN A 136 2.56 -16.55 -11.22
C GLN A 136 3.53 -16.27 -12.37
N VAL A 137 4.24 -15.13 -12.37
CA VAL A 137 5.28 -14.84 -13.37
C VAL A 137 6.57 -15.63 -13.11
N GLY A 138 6.69 -16.36 -12.01
CA GLY A 138 7.81 -17.25 -11.68
C GLY A 138 9.03 -16.51 -11.12
N SER A 139 8.85 -15.47 -10.35
CA SER A 139 9.91 -14.80 -9.59
C SER A 139 10.28 -15.58 -8.32
N GLU A 140 11.53 -15.40 -7.85
CA GLU A 140 11.96 -15.85 -6.52
C GLU A 140 11.64 -14.78 -5.51
N THR A 141 10.50 -14.90 -4.82
CA THR A 141 10.01 -13.84 -3.94
C THR A 141 10.23 -14.17 -2.47
N ILE A 142 10.75 -13.19 -1.73
CA ILE A 142 10.84 -13.18 -0.27
C ILE A 142 9.86 -12.14 0.27
N TYR A 143 9.12 -12.49 1.34
CA TYR A 143 8.11 -11.64 1.95
C TYR A 143 8.67 -10.96 3.20
N GLY A 144 8.78 -9.63 3.14
CA GLY A 144 9.41 -8.83 4.19
C GLY A 144 8.63 -8.83 5.49
N ASP A 145 7.31 -8.78 5.45
CA ASP A 145 6.46 -8.83 6.65
C ASP A 145 6.64 -10.12 7.46
N VAL A 146 6.82 -11.25 6.79
CA VAL A 146 7.13 -12.54 7.45
C VAL A 146 8.50 -12.49 8.11
N ILE A 147 9.50 -11.95 7.40
CA ILE A 147 10.86 -11.81 7.92
C ILE A 147 10.93 -10.80 9.05
N PHE A 148 10.29 -9.62 8.85
CA PHE A 148 10.40 -8.50 9.79
C PHE A 148 9.60 -8.72 11.07
N ALA A 149 8.48 -9.47 10.99
CA ALA A 149 7.63 -9.78 12.11
C ALA A 149 7.99 -11.08 12.83
N LEU A 150 8.39 -12.12 12.10
CA LEU A 150 8.58 -13.47 12.62
C LEU A 150 10.03 -13.97 12.55
N GLY A 151 10.92 -13.23 11.88
CA GLY A 151 12.30 -13.67 11.68
C GLY A 151 12.44 -14.88 10.76
N LEU A 152 11.37 -15.33 10.12
CA LEU A 152 11.32 -16.51 9.27
C LEU A 152 11.58 -16.15 7.81
N GLN A 153 12.42 -16.92 7.13
CA GLN A 153 12.59 -16.85 5.68
C GLN A 153 11.55 -17.77 5.05
N ALA A 154 10.47 -17.19 4.54
CA ALA A 154 9.55 -17.91 3.67
C ALA A 154 9.94 -17.61 2.22
N THR A 155 10.73 -18.49 1.63
CA THR A 155 10.93 -18.55 0.18
C THR A 155 9.86 -19.50 -0.35
N ASP A 156 8.88 -18.94 -1.05
CA ASP A 156 7.75 -19.75 -1.48
C ASP A 156 7.95 -20.27 -2.90
N GLY A 157 8.38 -21.52 -3.00
CA GLY A 157 8.28 -22.23 -4.28
C GLY A 157 6.85 -22.57 -4.72
N HIS A 158 5.83 -22.35 -3.89
CA HIS A 158 4.48 -22.87 -4.16
C HIS A 158 3.30 -21.94 -3.91
N GLY A 159 3.47 -20.69 -3.42
CA GLY A 159 2.37 -19.74 -3.13
C GLY A 159 1.35 -20.21 -2.05
N GLN A 160 1.46 -21.46 -1.61
CA GLN A 160 0.57 -22.02 -0.59
C GLN A 160 0.91 -21.54 0.81
N ALA A 161 2.20 -21.41 1.13
CA ALA A 161 2.62 -20.91 2.43
C ALA A 161 2.19 -19.46 2.64
N LEU A 162 2.26 -18.60 1.61
CA LEU A 162 1.73 -17.25 1.67
C LEU A 162 0.22 -17.23 1.94
N ARG A 163 -0.55 -18.11 1.27
CA ARG A 163 -2.01 -18.22 1.48
C ARG A 163 -2.35 -18.65 2.90
N VAL A 164 -1.70 -19.70 3.38
CA VAL A 164 -1.88 -20.19 4.76
C VAL A 164 -1.54 -19.06 5.75
N LEU A 165 -0.41 -18.39 5.55
CA LEU A 165 0.03 -17.29 6.39
C LEU A 165 -0.97 -16.12 6.35
N ALA A 166 -1.42 -15.69 5.17
CA ALA A 166 -2.38 -14.62 5.04
C ALA A 166 -3.72 -14.99 5.72
N TYR A 167 -4.24 -16.19 5.50
CA TYR A 167 -5.50 -16.61 6.10
C TYR A 167 -5.43 -16.78 7.63
N THR A 168 -4.26 -17.02 8.20
CA THR A 168 -4.07 -17.11 9.65
C THR A 168 -3.75 -15.77 10.29
N LEU A 169 -2.92 -14.94 9.64
CA LEU A 169 -2.47 -13.65 10.20
C LEU A 169 -3.47 -12.52 9.99
N LEU A 170 -4.13 -12.42 8.82
CA LEU A 170 -5.03 -11.30 8.55
C LEU A 170 -6.18 -11.15 9.55
N PRO A 171 -6.86 -12.23 10.00
CA PRO A 171 -7.87 -12.10 11.06
C PRO A 171 -7.32 -11.49 12.34
N ILE A 172 -6.07 -11.81 12.69
CA ILE A 172 -5.41 -11.28 13.89
C ILE A 172 -4.97 -9.82 13.64
N MET A 173 -4.29 -9.56 12.52
CA MET A 173 -3.81 -8.23 12.16
C MET A 173 -4.95 -7.21 12.12
N THR A 174 -6.11 -7.56 11.58
CA THR A 174 -7.26 -6.64 11.52
C THR A 174 -7.83 -6.25 12.90
N GLN A 175 -7.44 -6.93 13.97
CA GLN A 175 -7.80 -6.55 15.35
C GLN A 175 -6.80 -5.58 15.99
N LEU A 176 -5.59 -5.44 15.39
CA LEU A 176 -4.55 -4.56 15.92
C LEU A 176 -4.90 -3.08 15.72
N PRO A 177 -4.37 -2.19 16.59
CA PRO A 177 -4.47 -0.75 16.40
C PRO A 177 -3.81 -0.28 15.09
N PHE A 178 -4.35 0.76 14.44
CA PHE A 178 -3.77 1.34 13.23
C PHE A 178 -2.30 1.71 13.37
N LYS A 179 -1.88 2.21 14.53
CA LYS A 179 -0.47 2.56 14.82
C LYS A 179 0.49 1.37 14.67
N MET A 180 -0.01 0.14 14.83
CA MET A 180 0.79 -1.07 14.65
C MET A 180 0.77 -1.56 13.19
N LEU A 181 -0.31 -1.28 12.47
CA LEU A 181 -0.48 -1.70 11.06
C LEU A 181 0.14 -0.72 10.07
N TYR A 182 0.00 0.58 10.36
CA TYR A 182 0.43 1.66 9.46
C TYR A 182 1.29 2.66 10.22
N PRO A 183 2.45 3.04 9.67
CA PRO A 183 3.20 4.17 10.20
C PRO A 183 2.36 5.45 9.99
N THR A 184 2.02 6.14 11.09
CA THR A 184 1.23 7.37 11.06
C THR A 184 2.06 8.56 11.56
N GLY A 185 1.83 9.75 10.98
CA GLY A 185 2.51 10.98 11.38
C GLY A 185 4.01 10.98 11.05
N GLU A 186 4.82 11.56 11.94
CA GLU A 186 6.28 11.73 11.77
C GLU A 186 7.05 10.41 11.67
N GLN A 187 6.48 9.29 12.14
CA GLN A 187 7.09 7.96 12.02
C GLN A 187 7.25 7.47 10.56
N GLN A 188 6.61 8.15 9.60
CA GLN A 188 6.78 7.86 8.17
C GLN A 188 8.14 8.29 7.63
N ASP A 189 8.82 9.22 8.31
CA ASP A 189 10.04 9.86 7.82
C ASP A 189 11.32 9.30 8.46
N GLU A 190 11.22 8.48 9.51
CA GLU A 190 12.39 7.86 10.15
C GLU A 190 12.84 6.61 9.36
N ALA A 191 13.88 6.77 8.54
CA ALA A 191 14.58 5.65 7.92
C ALA A 191 15.54 5.00 8.92
N ARG A 192 15.31 3.73 9.24
CA ARG A 192 16.26 2.89 10.01
C ARG A 192 16.56 1.64 9.20
N PRO A 193 17.72 1.55 8.55
CA PRO A 193 18.07 0.37 7.77
C PRO A 193 17.93 -0.90 8.61
N ARG A 194 17.08 -1.82 8.17
CA ARG A 194 16.87 -3.11 8.82
C ARG A 194 16.92 -4.20 7.78
N HIS A 195 17.49 -5.34 8.18
CA HIS A 195 17.53 -6.52 7.31
C HIS A 195 18.18 -6.26 5.94
N VAL A 196 19.23 -5.43 5.91
CA VAL A 196 19.98 -4.98 4.72
C VAL A 196 20.34 -6.12 3.77
N ARG A 197 20.66 -7.30 4.30
CA ARG A 197 21.00 -8.49 3.51
C ARG A 197 19.93 -8.89 2.48
N PHE A 198 18.63 -8.66 2.78
CA PHE A 198 17.54 -8.99 1.86
C PHE A 198 17.40 -7.94 0.76
N PHE A 199 17.63 -6.67 1.08
CA PHE A 199 17.72 -5.61 0.08
C PHE A 199 18.90 -5.85 -0.88
N GLN A 200 20.06 -6.26 -0.35
CA GLN A 200 21.23 -6.61 -1.17
C GLN A 200 20.98 -7.84 -2.04
N TRP A 201 20.31 -8.87 -1.50
CA TRP A 201 19.98 -10.09 -2.22
C TRP A 201 19.02 -9.85 -3.39
N ALA A 202 18.04 -8.96 -3.24
CA ALA A 202 17.00 -8.72 -4.23
C ALA A 202 17.53 -7.98 -5.46
N ASP A 203 17.04 -8.33 -6.64
CA ASP A 203 17.20 -7.59 -7.87
C ASP A 203 16.09 -6.52 -8.01
N VAL A 204 14.89 -6.85 -7.50
CA VAL A 204 13.71 -6.01 -7.48
C VAL A 204 13.19 -5.89 -6.05
N ILE A 205 12.89 -4.66 -5.63
CA ILE A 205 12.26 -4.37 -4.34
C ILE A 205 10.85 -3.88 -4.63
N ALA A 206 9.85 -4.57 -4.10
CA ALA A 206 8.45 -4.30 -4.38
C ALA A 206 7.66 -3.99 -3.09
N GLY A 207 6.59 -3.20 -3.21
CA GLY A 207 5.68 -2.91 -2.11
C GLY A 207 5.39 -1.43 -1.91
N ASP A 208 4.86 -1.07 -0.74
CA ASP A 208 4.57 0.31 -0.38
C ASP A 208 5.84 1.12 -0.14
N PHE A 209 5.91 2.33 -0.72
CA PHE A 209 7.09 3.17 -0.63
C PHE A 209 7.47 3.53 0.82
N HIS A 210 6.50 3.80 1.68
CA HIS A 210 6.78 4.15 3.08
C HIS A 210 7.40 2.98 3.84
N PHE A 211 6.97 1.75 3.57
CA PHE A 211 7.58 0.55 4.15
C PHE A 211 8.98 0.28 3.58
N ILE A 212 9.17 0.48 2.27
CA ILE A 212 10.49 0.37 1.63
C ILE A 212 11.43 1.40 2.26
N ARG A 213 11.04 2.69 2.26
CA ARG A 213 11.85 3.81 2.73
C ARG A 213 12.29 3.63 4.19
N ARG A 214 11.41 3.12 5.04
CA ARG A 214 11.70 2.89 6.46
C ARG A 214 12.85 1.91 6.70
N SER A 215 13.05 0.95 5.80
CA SER A 215 13.96 -0.19 6.01
C SER A 215 15.11 -0.23 4.99
N MET A 216 15.03 0.53 3.90
CA MET A 216 16.01 0.49 2.82
C MET A 216 17.40 0.99 3.26
N PRO A 217 18.48 0.38 2.77
CA PRO A 217 19.85 0.87 2.96
C PRO A 217 20.13 2.08 2.06
N ASP A 218 21.27 2.73 2.30
CA ASP A 218 21.71 3.87 1.49
C ASP A 218 22.14 3.48 0.07
N ASP A 219 22.71 2.29 -0.10
CA ASP A 219 23.09 1.77 -1.41
C ASP A 219 22.04 0.80 -1.94
N LEU A 220 21.42 1.19 -3.04
CA LEU A 220 20.46 0.41 -3.83
C LEU A 220 20.92 0.30 -5.30
N SER A 221 22.23 0.39 -5.54
CA SER A 221 22.82 0.41 -6.88
C SER A 221 22.35 -0.77 -7.73
N GLY A 222 21.83 -0.44 -8.92
CA GLY A 222 21.37 -1.42 -9.90
C GLY A 222 20.06 -2.12 -9.56
N LYS A 223 19.41 -1.80 -8.43
CA LYS A 223 18.12 -2.36 -8.05
C LYS A 223 16.98 -1.68 -8.81
N VAL A 224 15.90 -2.42 -9.02
CA VAL A 224 14.63 -1.88 -9.52
C VAL A 224 13.67 -1.76 -8.34
N ILE A 225 12.94 -0.65 -8.25
CA ILE A 225 11.90 -0.45 -7.23
C ILE A 225 10.53 -0.43 -7.91
N LEU A 226 9.65 -1.35 -7.51
CA LEU A 226 8.28 -1.43 -7.94
C LEU A 226 7.37 -0.97 -6.79
N THR A 227 6.91 0.26 -6.86
CA THR A 227 6.18 0.89 -5.75
C THR A 227 5.11 1.86 -6.23
N ASN A 228 4.36 2.41 -5.29
CA ASN A 228 3.34 3.42 -5.50
C ASN A 228 3.59 4.64 -4.58
N THR A 229 2.79 5.68 -4.76
CA THR A 229 2.72 6.84 -3.84
C THR A 229 4.06 7.55 -3.66
N VAL A 230 4.85 7.69 -4.72
CA VAL A 230 6.11 8.43 -4.72
C VAL A 230 5.89 9.88 -5.15
N THR A 231 6.63 10.80 -4.53
CA THR A 231 6.73 12.20 -4.94
C THR A 231 7.96 12.40 -5.83
N PRO A 232 8.07 13.52 -6.58
CA PRO A 232 9.31 13.84 -7.31
C PRO A 232 10.55 13.81 -6.42
N GLN A 233 10.46 14.30 -5.19
CA GLN A 233 11.55 14.26 -4.21
C GLN A 233 11.95 12.82 -3.85
N ASN A 234 10.98 11.91 -3.71
CA ASN A 234 11.26 10.50 -3.45
C ASN A 234 11.98 9.83 -4.63
N VAL A 235 11.63 10.21 -5.86
CA VAL A 235 12.33 9.71 -7.06
C VAL A 235 13.78 10.18 -7.06
N GLU A 236 14.06 11.44 -6.73
CA GLU A 236 15.43 11.95 -6.62
C GLU A 236 16.21 11.25 -5.49
N GLU A 237 15.58 10.99 -4.34
CA GLU A 237 16.18 10.21 -3.25
C GLU A 237 16.58 8.80 -3.73
N LEU A 238 15.71 8.13 -4.49
CA LEU A 238 16.00 6.80 -5.03
C LEU A 238 17.11 6.82 -6.09
N ARG A 239 17.13 7.85 -6.95
CA ARG A 239 18.22 8.06 -7.91
C ARG A 239 19.57 8.25 -7.23
N ALA A 240 19.61 9.08 -6.18
CA ALA A 240 20.82 9.31 -5.39
C ALA A 240 21.35 8.03 -4.74
N ARG A 241 20.47 7.05 -4.44
CA ARG A 241 20.82 5.72 -3.92
C ARG A 241 21.21 4.71 -5.02
N GLY A 242 21.29 5.12 -6.28
CA GLY A 242 21.69 4.27 -7.39
C GLY A 242 20.60 3.35 -7.94
N VAL A 243 19.33 3.60 -7.62
CA VAL A 243 18.21 2.80 -8.16
C VAL A 243 18.16 2.96 -9.68
N ARG A 244 18.03 1.83 -10.36
CA ARG A 244 17.76 1.78 -11.80
C ARG A 244 16.26 2.02 -12.02
N LEU A 245 15.95 3.04 -12.81
CA LEU A 245 14.59 3.38 -13.24
C LEU A 245 14.22 2.60 -14.48
#